data_37ab14fd653c4dd0195ee21e7adefa9f
#
_entry.id   37ab14fd653c4dd0195ee21e7adefa9f
#
_cell.length_a   1.000
_cell.length_b   1.000
_cell.length_c   1.000
_cell.angle_alpha   90.00
_cell.angle_beta   90.00
_cell.angle_gamma   90.00
#
_symmetry.space_group_name_H-M   'P 1'
#
loop_
_entity.id
_entity.type
_entity.pdbx_description
1 polymer ?
#
loop_
_entity_poly.entity_id
_entity_poly.type
_entity_poly.pdbx_seq_one_letter_code
_entity_poly.pdbx_strand_id
1 'polypeptide(L)' 'MFISLTNASDTHKGNKIAINIDLIATVYNPLNLAKKEDGVIEIVTYVFCPPHGIWEVQESLDEVVAELNNFRWNKK' A
#
# COMPACT_ATOMS: atom_id res chain seq x y z
N MET A 1 12.24 -1.59 -10.88
CA MET A 1 12.08 -0.32 -10.16
C MET A 1 11.19 -0.53 -8.93
N PHE A 2 11.55 0.08 -7.82
CA PHE A 2 10.87 -0.14 -6.54
C PHE A 2 10.37 1.18 -5.97
N ILE A 3 9.22 1.11 -5.28
CA ILE A 3 8.77 2.22 -4.45
C ILE A 3 8.86 1.78 -2.99
N SER A 4 9.09 2.75 -2.11
CA SER A 4 9.15 2.50 -0.67
C SER A 4 7.84 2.91 -0.03
N LEU A 5 7.23 1.96 0.66
CA LEU A 5 5.98 2.20 1.39
C LEU A 5 6.16 1.74 2.83
N THR A 6 5.19 2.07 3.68
CA THR A 6 5.26 1.75 5.11
C THR A 6 4.23 0.68 5.43
N ASN A 7 4.70 -0.42 6.01
CA ASN A 7 3.83 -1.55 6.34
C ASN A 7 2.80 -1.14 7.39
N ALA A 8 1.55 -1.53 7.17
CA ALA A 8 0.44 -1.25 8.09
C ALA A 8 -0.08 -2.50 8.78
N SER A 9 0.45 -3.68 8.47
CA SER A 9 -0.02 -4.92 9.10
C SER A 9 0.34 -4.92 10.59
N ASP A 10 -0.48 -5.58 11.40
CA ASP A 10 -0.30 -5.59 12.85
C ASP A 10 1.08 -6.11 13.27
N THR A 11 1.60 -7.08 12.52
CA THR A 11 2.86 -7.75 12.87
C THR A 11 4.08 -6.88 12.56
N HIS A 12 4.00 -6.05 11.52
CA HIS A 12 5.16 -5.32 11.01
C HIS A 12 4.89 -3.83 10.83
N LYS A 13 3.93 -3.30 11.58
CA LYS A 13 3.52 -1.91 11.45
C LYS A 13 4.69 -0.96 11.60
N GLY A 14 4.83 -0.05 10.65
CA GLY A 14 5.87 0.95 10.66
C GLY A 14 7.14 0.57 9.92
N ASN A 15 7.30 -0.70 9.57
CA ASN A 15 8.48 -1.12 8.81
C ASN A 15 8.37 -0.66 7.37
N LYS A 16 9.48 -0.22 6.81
CA LYS A 16 9.51 0.15 5.39
C LYS A 16 9.60 -1.09 4.53
N ILE A 17 8.88 -1.06 3.42
CA ILE A 17 8.95 -2.13 2.41
C ILE A 17 9.22 -1.50 1.06
N ALA A 18 9.98 -2.21 0.24
CA ALA A 18 10.23 -1.80 -1.14
C ALA A 18 9.49 -2.78 -2.04
N ILE A 19 8.60 -2.26 -2.86
CA ILE A 19 7.75 -3.07 -3.73
C ILE A 19 8.14 -2.80 -5.17
N ASN A 20 8.37 -3.88 -5.93
CA ASN A 20 8.64 -3.75 -7.36
C ASN A 20 7.36 -3.31 -8.06
N ILE A 21 7.37 -2.14 -8.66
CA ILE A 21 6.17 -1.57 -9.27
C ILE A 21 5.66 -2.41 -10.44
N ASP A 22 6.53 -3.20 -11.07
CA ASP A 22 6.12 -4.06 -12.17
C ASP A 22 5.24 -5.23 -11.73
N LEU A 23 5.25 -5.53 -10.42
CA LEU A 23 4.46 -6.62 -9.87
C LEU A 23 3.13 -6.15 -9.27
N ILE A 24 2.88 -4.84 -9.25
CA ILE A 24 1.65 -4.30 -8.69
C ILE A 24 0.54 -4.41 -9.71
N ALA A 25 -0.51 -5.15 -9.36
CA ALA A 25 -1.67 -5.30 -10.22
C ALA A 25 -2.78 -4.33 -9.86
N THR A 26 -3.03 -4.13 -8.56
CA THR A 26 -4.16 -3.32 -8.11
C THR A 26 -3.80 -2.62 -6.80
N VAL A 27 -4.28 -1.39 -6.64
CA VAL A 27 -4.17 -0.64 -5.39
C VAL A 27 -5.58 -0.21 -5.01
N TYR A 28 -5.98 -0.47 -3.76
CA TYR A 28 -7.35 -0.16 -3.36
C TYR A 28 -7.48 -0.05 -1.85
N ASN A 29 -8.58 0.58 -1.40
CA ASN A 29 -8.95 0.55 0.01
C ASN A 29 -10.00 -0.54 0.21
N PRO A 30 -9.83 -1.39 1.23
CA PRO A 30 -10.84 -2.41 1.49
C PRO A 30 -12.14 -1.78 1.96
N LEU A 31 -13.27 -2.38 1.58
CA LEU A 31 -14.58 -1.88 1.99
C LEU A 31 -14.82 -2.07 3.49
N ASN A 32 -14.32 -3.16 4.04
CA ASN A 32 -14.50 -3.47 5.45
C ASN A 32 -13.25 -3.07 6.20
N LEU A 33 -13.32 -1.89 6.81
CA LEU A 33 -12.21 -1.40 7.62
C LEU A 33 -12.38 -1.91 9.04
N ALA A 34 -11.33 -2.46 9.61
CA ALA A 34 -11.35 -2.94 10.98
C ALA A 34 -11.52 -1.76 11.94
N LYS A 35 -12.52 -1.85 12.81
CA LYS A 35 -12.75 -0.84 13.82
C LYS A 35 -11.86 -1.14 15.01
N LYS A 36 -11.06 -0.18 15.42
CA LYS A 36 -10.21 -0.35 16.59
C LYS A 36 -11.06 -0.40 17.86
N GLU A 37 -10.50 -1.01 18.92
CA GLU A 37 -11.20 -1.15 20.20
C GLU A 37 -11.62 0.20 20.78
N ASP A 38 -10.85 1.24 20.51
CA ASP A 38 -11.16 2.60 20.98
C ASP A 38 -12.17 3.32 20.09
N GLY A 39 -12.70 2.65 19.10
CA GLY A 39 -13.67 3.23 18.18
C GLY A 39 -13.07 3.96 17.00
N VAL A 40 -11.76 4.03 16.91
CA VAL A 40 -11.08 4.65 15.78
C VAL A 40 -11.05 3.70 14.60
N ILE A 41 -11.38 4.21 13.41
CA ILE A 41 -11.31 3.44 12.18
C ILE A 41 -9.97 3.75 11.53
N GLU A 42 -9.17 2.71 11.34
CA GLU A 42 -7.88 2.85 10.66
C GLU A 42 -8.07 2.57 9.17
N ILE A 43 -7.72 3.54 8.33
CA ILE A 43 -7.80 3.40 6.89
C ILE A 43 -6.45 2.91 6.39
N VAL A 44 -6.46 1.74 5.76
CA VAL A 44 -5.24 1.19 5.16
C VAL A 44 -5.43 1.05 3.66
N THR A 45 -4.34 1.01 2.93
CA THR A 45 -4.34 0.80 1.50
C THR A 45 -3.80 -0.60 1.23
N TYR A 46 -4.49 -1.34 0.38
CA TYR A 46 -4.06 -2.65 -0.06
C TYR A 46 -3.36 -2.55 -1.40
N VAL A 47 -2.19 -3.15 -1.49
CA VAL A 47 -1.42 -3.22 -2.74
C VAL A 47 -1.34 -4.69 -3.14
N PHE A 48 -2.01 -5.05 -4.22
CA PHE A 48 -2.08 -6.43 -4.67
C PHE A 48 -0.93 -6.73 -5.62
N CYS A 49 -0.07 -7.66 -5.21
CA CYS A 49 1.13 -8.03 -5.95
C CYS A 49 1.16 -9.54 -6.18
N PRO A 50 0.49 -10.07 -7.19
CA PRO A 50 0.56 -11.50 -7.46
C PRO A 50 1.98 -11.91 -7.88
N PRO A 51 2.43 -13.12 -7.58
CA PRO A 51 1.71 -14.14 -6.83
C PRO A 51 1.85 -14.02 -5.31
N HIS A 52 2.54 -12.99 -4.82
CA HIS A 52 2.78 -12.82 -3.39
C HIS A 52 1.48 -12.66 -2.60
N GLY A 53 0.58 -11.80 -3.08
CA GLY A 53 -0.66 -11.50 -2.39
C GLY A 53 -0.80 -10.02 -2.13
N ILE A 54 -1.32 -9.67 -0.95
CA ILE A 54 -1.67 -8.30 -0.63
C ILE A 54 -0.73 -7.74 0.43
N TRP A 55 -0.21 -6.54 0.17
CA TRP A 55 0.52 -5.75 1.16
C TRP A 55 -0.40 -4.69 1.74
N GLU A 56 -0.39 -4.54 3.05
CA GLU A 56 -1.12 -3.46 3.73
C GLU A 56 -0.14 -2.34 4.02
N VAL A 57 -0.46 -1.15 3.53
CA VAL A 57 0.44 0.00 3.68
C VAL A 57 -0.28 1.18 4.33
N GLN A 58 0.50 2.04 5.00
CA GLN A 58 -0.04 3.20 5.72
C GLN A 58 -0.31 4.38 4.80
N GLU A 59 0.38 4.47 3.70
CA GLU A 59 0.19 5.55 2.73
C GLU A 59 -1.23 5.48 2.18
N SER A 60 -1.83 6.64 1.93
CA SER A 60 -3.18 6.69 1.38
C SER A 60 -3.19 6.16 -0.06
N LEU A 61 -4.39 5.78 -0.52
CA LEU A 61 -4.55 5.35 -1.90
C LEU A 61 -4.03 6.41 -2.87
N ASP A 62 -4.38 7.67 -2.61
CA ASP A 62 -3.93 8.76 -3.47
C ASP A 62 -2.41 8.91 -3.47
N GLU A 63 -1.79 8.75 -2.31
CA GLU A 63 -0.33 8.81 -2.20
C GLU A 63 0.35 7.69 -2.98
N VAL A 64 -0.18 6.47 -2.87
CA VAL A 64 0.39 5.32 -3.59
C VAL A 64 0.22 5.51 -5.10
N VAL A 65 -0.97 5.93 -5.52
CA VAL A 65 -1.23 6.17 -6.94
C VAL A 65 -0.33 7.27 -7.48
N ALA A 66 -0.14 8.34 -6.71
CA ALA A 66 0.73 9.44 -7.12
C ALA A 66 2.18 8.96 -7.28
N GLU A 67 2.66 8.12 -6.36
CA GLU A 67 4.01 7.55 -6.46
C GLU A 67 4.16 6.70 -7.72
N LEU A 68 3.18 5.85 -8.00
CA LEU A 68 3.22 4.99 -9.17
C LEU A 68 3.20 5.81 -10.46
N ASN A 69 2.36 6.83 -10.52
CA ASN A 69 2.28 7.69 -11.68
C ASN A 69 3.56 8.48 -11.88
N ASN A 70 4.16 8.93 -10.78
CA ASN A 70 5.41 9.69 -10.83
C ASN A 70 6.51 8.85 -11.46
N PHE A 71 6.64 7.59 -11.06
CA PHE A 71 7.63 6.68 -11.65
C PHE A 71 7.38 6.46 -13.13
N ARG A 72 6.11 6.25 -13.49
CA ARG A 72 5.76 5.99 -14.89
C ARG A 72 6.02 7.19 -15.79
N TRP A 73 5.67 8.38 -15.32
CA TRP A 73 5.81 9.59 -16.12
C TRP A 73 7.26 10.05 -16.24
N ASN A 74 8.07 9.78 -15.23
CA ASN A 74 9.47 10.17 -15.21
C ASN A 74 10.40 9.14 -15.85
N LYS A 75 9.86 8.03 -16.25
CA LYS A 75 10.63 6.97 -16.87
C LYS A 75 10.90 7.32 -18.32
N LYS A 76 12.16 7.44 -18.64
CA LYS A 76 12.59 7.73 -20.00
C LYS A 76 13.30 6.54 -20.58
#